data_be130b56f241e026a5b92e7fa12b5f42
#
_entry.id   be130b56f241e026a5b92e7fa12b5f42
#
_cell.length_a   1.000
_cell.length_b   1.000
_cell.length_c   1.000
_cell.angle_alpha   90.00
_cell.angle_beta   90.00
_cell.angle_gamma   90.00
#
_symmetry.space_group_name_H-M   'P 1'
#
loop_
_entity.id
_entity.type
_entity.pdbx_description
1 polymer ?
#
loop_
_entity_poly.entity_id
_entity_poly.type
_entity_poly.pdbx_seq_one_letter_code
_entity_poly.pdbx_strand_id
1 'polypeptide(L)'
;MQIHLSLMSQKNPSSDSSSYDLSSPQGRMLYVRETTNAAFSSRTSPLQRQDPDTQEEKKQEMLSRIMGKLKSGKKLSAKELDFLRRTDPILYAHALRVQRMAEALKQQLSHAKSKQEANDMITSAIAGVSDKDPDKEYLLAAYNEVSKNFHKSPAYQRLPN
;
A
#
# COMPACT_ATOMS: atom_id res chain seq x y z
N MET A 1 0.76 33.05 -41.53
CA MET A 1 -0.09 32.33 -40.55
C MET A 1 0.00 33.06 -39.22
N GLN A 2 -1.00 33.85 -38.89
CA GLN A 2 -1.06 34.58 -37.62
C GLN A 2 -1.86 33.77 -36.64
N ILE A 3 -1.26 33.42 -35.51
CA ILE A 3 -1.94 32.72 -34.42
C ILE A 3 -2.51 33.76 -33.49
N HIS A 4 -3.84 33.91 -33.52
CA HIS A 4 -4.58 34.76 -32.59
C HIS A 4 -4.60 34.10 -31.20
N LEU A 5 -3.75 34.61 -30.29
CA LEU A 5 -3.86 34.29 -28.87
C LEU A 5 -5.07 35.07 -28.31
N SER A 6 -6.19 34.37 -28.11
CA SER A 6 -7.33 34.92 -27.38
C SER A 6 -7.00 34.92 -25.90
N LEU A 7 -6.64 36.08 -25.38
CA LEU A 7 -6.47 36.34 -23.95
C LEU A 7 -7.84 36.30 -23.30
N MET A 8 -8.21 35.16 -22.67
CA MET A 8 -9.36 35.10 -21.78
C MET A 8 -9.02 35.91 -20.52
N SER A 9 -9.54 37.15 -20.52
CA SER A 9 -9.59 38.03 -19.35
C SER A 9 -10.35 37.31 -18.23
N GLN A 10 -9.62 36.78 -17.25
CA GLN A 10 -10.23 36.37 -15.99
C GLN A 10 -10.72 37.62 -15.28
N LYS A 11 -12.04 37.80 -15.32
CA LYS A 11 -12.73 38.79 -14.55
C LYS A 11 -12.63 38.39 -13.07
N ASN A 12 -11.68 39.02 -12.36
CA ASN A 12 -11.69 39.01 -10.90
C ASN A 12 -13.06 39.56 -10.46
N PRO A 13 -13.76 38.88 -9.57
CA PRO A 13 -14.86 39.51 -8.88
C PRO A 13 -14.26 40.52 -7.89
N SER A 14 -13.96 41.72 -8.41
CA SER A 14 -13.74 42.85 -7.55
C SER A 14 -14.99 42.99 -6.68
N SER A 15 -14.77 42.93 -5.38
CA SER A 15 -15.75 43.20 -4.32
C SER A 15 -16.46 44.50 -4.60
N ASP A 16 -17.63 44.40 -5.22
CA ASP A 16 -18.52 45.52 -5.42
C ASP A 16 -19.19 45.84 -4.08
N SER A 17 -18.47 46.62 -3.27
CA SER A 17 -18.99 47.15 -1.99
C SER A 17 -20.16 48.13 -2.19
N SER A 18 -20.52 48.39 -3.45
CA SER A 18 -21.59 49.33 -3.79
C SER A 18 -23.03 48.75 -3.66
N SER A 19 -23.15 47.43 -3.46
CA SER A 19 -24.47 46.76 -3.31
C SER A 19 -25.07 46.83 -1.91
N TYR A 20 -24.30 47.23 -0.89
CA TYR A 20 -24.75 47.25 0.50
C TYR A 20 -24.64 48.66 1.08
N ASP A 21 -25.74 49.15 1.64
CA ASP A 21 -25.72 50.42 2.37
C ASP A 21 -25.02 50.22 3.72
N LEU A 22 -23.72 50.47 3.71
CA LEU A 22 -22.82 50.36 4.88
C LEU A 22 -23.09 51.45 5.94
N SER A 23 -23.93 52.43 5.64
CA SER A 23 -24.35 53.47 6.60
C SER A 23 -25.37 52.92 7.60
N SER A 24 -26.11 51.89 7.21
CA SER A 24 -27.09 51.25 8.08
C SER A 24 -26.54 50.07 8.86
N PRO A 25 -26.96 49.84 10.10
CA PRO A 25 -26.56 48.67 10.88
C PRO A 25 -26.90 47.32 10.18
N GLN A 26 -28.04 47.31 9.45
CA GLN A 26 -28.52 46.14 8.73
C GLN A 26 -27.68 45.85 7.48
N GLY A 27 -27.27 46.84 6.71
CA GLY A 27 -26.41 46.71 5.55
C GLY A 27 -25.01 46.18 5.93
N ARG A 28 -24.48 46.66 7.05
CA ARG A 28 -23.21 46.14 7.61
C ARG A 28 -23.30 44.66 8.02
N MET A 29 -24.43 44.28 8.62
CA MET A 29 -24.64 42.89 9.05
C MET A 29 -24.80 41.94 7.87
N LEU A 30 -25.47 42.35 6.79
CA LEU A 30 -25.58 41.56 5.56
C LEU A 30 -24.25 41.42 4.86
N TYR A 31 -23.47 42.48 4.74
CA TYR A 31 -22.12 42.46 4.15
C TYR A 31 -21.19 41.50 4.89
N VAL A 32 -21.15 41.57 6.24
CA VAL A 32 -20.33 40.66 7.06
C VAL A 32 -20.79 39.23 6.91
N ARG A 33 -22.09 38.96 6.87
CA ARG A 33 -22.63 37.60 6.69
C ARG A 33 -22.26 36.99 5.33
N GLU A 34 -22.26 37.77 4.27
CA GLU A 34 -21.98 37.30 2.93
C GLU A 34 -20.48 37.10 2.71
N THR A 35 -19.66 38.02 3.19
CA THR A 35 -18.20 37.90 3.12
C THR A 35 -17.67 36.74 4.00
N THR A 36 -18.27 36.47 5.16
CA THR A 36 -17.89 35.32 6.00
C THR A 36 -18.33 34.00 5.38
N ASN A 37 -19.51 33.94 4.74
CA ASN A 37 -19.95 32.74 4.04
C ASN A 37 -19.10 32.45 2.80
N ALA A 38 -18.74 33.49 2.02
CA ALA A 38 -17.83 33.31 0.88
C ALA A 38 -16.44 32.88 1.30
N ALA A 39 -15.89 33.43 2.39
CA ALA A 39 -14.61 33.04 2.95
C ALA A 39 -14.62 31.63 3.57
N PHE A 40 -15.75 31.21 4.11
CA PHE A 40 -15.91 29.86 4.67
C PHE A 40 -16.09 28.81 3.55
N SER A 41 -16.84 29.13 2.48
CA SER A 41 -17.00 28.23 1.32
C SER A 41 -15.73 28.04 0.51
N SER A 42 -14.85 29.02 0.46
CA SER A 42 -13.57 28.93 -0.26
C SER A 42 -12.45 28.24 0.55
N ARG A 43 -12.65 28.04 1.86
CA ARG A 43 -11.71 27.31 2.74
C ARG A 43 -12.10 25.86 2.99
N THR A 44 -13.30 25.45 2.66
CA THR A 44 -13.65 24.04 2.57
C THR A 44 -13.25 23.51 1.20
N SER A 45 -11.92 23.31 0.98
CA SER A 45 -11.52 22.15 0.20
C SER A 45 -12.33 20.99 0.75
N PRO A 46 -12.95 20.14 -0.08
CA PRO A 46 -13.47 18.89 0.42
C PRO A 46 -12.26 18.08 0.92
N LEU A 47 -11.89 18.28 2.18
CA LEU A 47 -11.33 17.18 2.96
C LEU A 47 -12.37 16.09 2.74
N GLN A 48 -12.05 15.14 1.86
CA GLN A 48 -12.78 13.91 1.73
C GLN A 48 -12.96 13.42 3.16
N ARG A 49 -14.11 13.69 3.75
CA ARG A 49 -14.61 12.90 4.87
C ARG A 49 -14.79 11.52 4.25
N GLN A 50 -13.73 10.75 4.26
CA GLN A 50 -13.83 9.32 4.03
C GLN A 50 -14.67 8.87 5.22
N ASP A 51 -15.90 8.45 4.94
CA ASP A 51 -16.77 7.90 5.94
C ASP A 51 -15.99 6.80 6.69
N PRO A 52 -16.04 6.77 8.03
CA PRO A 52 -15.28 5.80 8.82
C PRO A 52 -15.55 4.36 8.39
N ASP A 53 -16.75 4.03 7.94
CA ASP A 53 -17.11 2.75 7.34
C ASP A 53 -16.25 2.43 6.10
N THR A 54 -16.09 3.39 5.18
CA THR A 54 -15.28 3.19 3.97
C THR A 54 -13.78 2.98 4.28
N GLN A 55 -13.28 3.56 5.37
CA GLN A 55 -11.89 3.35 5.78
C GLN A 55 -11.70 1.96 6.39
N GLU A 56 -12.65 1.49 7.18
CA GLU A 56 -12.58 0.17 7.81
C GLU A 56 -12.72 -0.94 6.75
N GLU A 57 -13.60 -0.79 5.76
CA GLU A 57 -13.71 -1.70 4.62
C GLU A 57 -12.39 -1.83 3.84
N LYS A 58 -11.75 -0.71 3.51
CA LYS A 58 -10.45 -0.69 2.83
C LYS A 58 -9.34 -1.37 3.65
N LYS A 59 -9.39 -1.22 4.95
CA LYS A 59 -8.46 -1.84 5.89
C LYS A 59 -8.63 -3.35 5.92
N GLN A 60 -9.87 -3.83 6.00
CA GLN A 60 -10.20 -5.25 5.94
C GLN A 60 -9.85 -5.88 4.59
N GLU A 61 -10.11 -5.18 3.48
CA GLU A 61 -9.72 -5.64 2.15
C GLU A 61 -8.19 -5.79 2.04
N MET A 62 -7.43 -4.80 2.54
CA MET A 62 -5.97 -4.86 2.55
C MET A 62 -5.45 -6.02 3.40
N LEU A 63 -5.99 -6.24 4.60
CA LEU A 63 -5.66 -7.37 5.47
C LEU A 63 -5.95 -8.70 4.77
N SER A 64 -7.12 -8.85 4.16
CA SER A 64 -7.51 -10.05 3.42
C SER A 64 -6.55 -10.35 2.27
N ARG A 65 -6.14 -9.33 1.52
CA ARG A 65 -5.15 -9.43 0.44
C ARG A 65 -3.78 -9.88 0.97
N ILE A 66 -3.33 -9.31 2.08
CA ILE A 66 -2.06 -9.66 2.72
C ILE A 66 -2.10 -11.12 3.20
N MET A 67 -3.16 -11.54 3.87
CA MET A 67 -3.35 -12.92 4.33
C MET A 67 -3.36 -13.90 3.14
N GLY A 68 -4.01 -13.56 2.04
CA GLY A 68 -3.99 -14.35 0.81
C GLY A 68 -2.57 -14.51 0.24
N LYS A 69 -1.75 -13.45 0.27
CA LYS A 69 -0.35 -13.52 -0.15
C LYS A 69 0.50 -14.40 0.78
N LEU A 70 0.35 -14.26 2.10
CA LEU A 70 1.07 -15.09 3.08
C LEU A 70 0.72 -16.57 2.90
N LYS A 71 -0.56 -16.92 2.76
CA LYS A 71 -1.02 -18.29 2.52
C LYS A 71 -0.53 -18.86 1.19
N SER A 72 -0.28 -18.03 0.19
CA SER A 72 0.28 -18.44 -1.10
C SER A 72 1.81 -18.38 -1.18
N GLY A 73 2.48 -18.05 -0.08
CA GLY A 73 3.94 -17.93 0.00
C GLY A 73 4.52 -16.73 -0.77
N LYS A 74 3.69 -15.80 -1.19
CA LYS A 74 4.13 -14.63 -1.96
C LYS A 74 4.71 -13.55 -1.05
N LYS A 75 5.75 -12.89 -1.55
CA LYS A 75 6.39 -11.77 -0.84
C LYS A 75 5.44 -10.58 -0.73
N LEU A 76 5.40 -9.99 0.47
CA LEU A 76 4.70 -8.72 0.71
C LEU A 76 5.54 -7.55 0.23
N SER A 77 4.88 -6.53 -0.30
CA SER A 77 5.51 -5.27 -0.68
C SER A 77 5.81 -4.40 0.56
N ALA A 78 6.69 -3.40 0.38
CA ALA A 78 7.00 -2.44 1.45
C ALA A 78 5.75 -1.72 1.98
N LYS A 79 4.79 -1.40 1.10
CA LYS A 79 3.52 -0.76 1.49
C LYS A 79 2.65 -1.67 2.36
N GLU A 80 2.59 -2.97 2.03
CA GLU A 80 1.82 -3.97 2.80
C GLU A 80 2.48 -4.22 4.16
N LEU A 81 3.81 -4.27 4.21
CA LEU A 81 4.54 -4.38 5.48
C LEU A 81 4.35 -3.13 6.36
N ASP A 82 4.43 -1.93 5.78
CA ASP A 82 4.20 -0.69 6.53
C ASP A 82 2.75 -0.58 7.03
N PHE A 83 1.79 -1.06 6.25
CA PHE A 83 0.40 -1.19 6.67
C PHE A 83 0.27 -2.13 7.87
N LEU A 84 0.82 -3.35 7.81
CA LEU A 84 0.82 -4.30 8.93
C LEU A 84 1.48 -3.73 10.17
N ARG A 85 2.63 -3.06 10.02
CA ARG A 85 3.34 -2.45 11.15
C ARG A 85 2.48 -1.48 11.95
N ARG A 86 1.54 -0.78 11.28
CA ARG A 86 0.64 0.19 11.92
C ARG A 86 -0.65 -0.45 12.44
N THR A 87 -1.13 -1.50 11.80
CA THR A 87 -2.47 -2.08 12.07
C THR A 87 -2.41 -3.37 12.86
N ASP A 88 -1.40 -4.21 12.63
CA ASP A 88 -1.19 -5.49 13.29
C ASP A 88 0.30 -5.79 13.43
N PRO A 89 0.96 -5.28 14.50
CA PRO A 89 2.38 -5.50 14.74
C PRO A 89 2.77 -6.96 14.92
N ILE A 90 1.85 -7.80 15.39
CA ILE A 90 2.09 -9.23 15.60
C ILE A 90 2.19 -9.93 14.24
N LEU A 91 1.19 -9.73 13.39
CA LEU A 91 1.19 -10.28 12.03
C LEU A 91 2.37 -9.72 11.20
N TYR A 92 2.76 -8.46 11.43
CA TYR A 92 3.95 -7.87 10.83
C TYR A 92 5.23 -8.65 11.19
N ALA A 93 5.41 -8.99 12.48
CA ALA A 93 6.57 -9.77 12.94
C ALA A 93 6.60 -11.16 12.30
N HIS A 94 5.47 -11.85 12.24
CA HIS A 94 5.32 -13.14 11.56
C HIS A 94 5.66 -13.03 10.06
N ALA A 95 5.11 -12.06 9.37
CA ALA A 95 5.37 -11.83 7.95
C ALA A 95 6.85 -11.56 7.66
N LEU A 96 7.52 -10.75 8.50
CA LEU A 96 8.96 -10.50 8.36
C LEU A 96 9.79 -11.76 8.57
N ARG A 97 9.44 -12.57 9.58
CA ARG A 97 10.13 -13.84 9.85
C ARG A 97 10.03 -14.77 8.63
N VAL A 98 8.82 -14.96 8.12
CA VAL A 98 8.58 -15.80 6.94
C VAL A 98 9.37 -15.33 5.73
N GLN A 99 9.38 -14.03 5.46
CA GLN A 99 10.13 -13.47 4.33
C GLN A 99 11.65 -13.65 4.48
N ARG A 100 12.18 -13.46 5.69
CA ARG A 100 13.62 -13.67 5.97
C ARG A 100 14.02 -15.13 5.75
N MET A 101 13.21 -16.07 6.21
CA MET A 101 13.46 -17.49 6.05
C MET A 101 13.38 -17.92 4.58
N ALA A 102 12.38 -17.42 3.84
CA ALA A 102 12.26 -17.65 2.40
C ALA A 102 13.46 -17.07 1.60
N GLU A 103 13.90 -15.88 1.95
CA GLU A 103 15.06 -15.25 1.30
C GLU A 103 16.37 -16.01 1.64
N ALA A 104 16.51 -16.50 2.88
CA ALA A 104 17.65 -17.34 3.27
C ALA A 104 17.72 -18.63 2.43
N LEU A 105 16.58 -19.32 2.26
CA LEU A 105 16.53 -20.50 1.39
C LEU A 105 16.89 -20.15 -0.06
N LYS A 106 16.36 -19.05 -0.58
CA LYS A 106 16.68 -18.59 -1.94
C LYS A 106 18.17 -18.30 -2.12
N GLN A 107 18.82 -17.68 -1.12
CA GLN A 107 20.26 -17.46 -1.14
C GLN A 107 21.04 -18.77 -1.11
N GLN A 108 20.65 -19.72 -0.27
CA GLN A 108 21.28 -21.05 -0.23
C GLN A 108 21.19 -21.73 -1.60
N LEU A 109 20.02 -21.73 -2.23
CA LEU A 109 19.81 -22.31 -3.54
C LEU A 109 20.66 -21.65 -4.64
N SER A 110 21.02 -20.38 -4.51
CA SER A 110 21.89 -19.71 -5.48
C SER A 110 23.35 -20.25 -5.45
N HIS A 111 23.72 -20.96 -4.40
CA HIS A 111 25.03 -21.57 -4.24
C HIS A 111 25.04 -23.08 -4.49
N ALA A 112 23.91 -23.69 -4.81
CA ALA A 112 23.80 -25.09 -5.11
C ALA A 112 24.68 -25.47 -6.33
N LYS A 113 25.41 -26.56 -6.24
CA LYS A 113 26.35 -27.04 -7.29
C LYS A 113 25.70 -28.07 -8.21
N SER A 114 24.60 -28.70 -7.80
CA SER A 114 23.85 -29.68 -8.56
C SER A 114 22.35 -29.56 -8.29
N LYS A 115 21.54 -30.13 -9.19
CA LYS A 115 20.09 -30.25 -8.99
C LYS A 115 19.74 -31.07 -7.76
N GLN A 116 20.52 -32.12 -7.50
CA GLN A 116 20.37 -32.95 -6.31
C GLN A 116 20.58 -32.14 -5.04
N GLU A 117 21.68 -31.42 -4.93
CA GLU A 117 21.99 -30.57 -3.78
C GLU A 117 20.89 -29.50 -3.54
N ALA A 118 20.40 -28.90 -4.62
CA ALA A 118 19.31 -27.95 -4.51
C ALA A 118 18.02 -28.57 -3.95
N ASN A 119 17.66 -29.78 -4.41
CA ASN A 119 16.50 -30.51 -3.90
C ASN A 119 16.68 -30.93 -2.44
N ASP A 120 17.87 -31.34 -2.04
CA ASP A 120 18.20 -31.70 -0.65
C ASP A 120 18.08 -30.48 0.27
N MET A 121 18.56 -29.30 -0.17
CA MET A 121 18.40 -28.04 0.55
C MET A 121 16.92 -27.68 0.75
N ILE A 122 16.08 -27.81 -0.29
CA ILE A 122 14.64 -27.54 -0.21
C ILE A 122 13.97 -28.52 0.75
N THR A 123 14.27 -29.81 0.61
CA THR A 123 13.70 -30.86 1.47
C THR A 123 14.09 -30.64 2.93
N SER A 124 15.34 -30.33 3.20
CA SER A 124 15.84 -30.03 4.54
C SER A 124 15.18 -28.78 5.14
N ALA A 125 14.98 -27.72 4.36
CA ALA A 125 14.29 -26.52 4.82
C ALA A 125 12.82 -26.82 5.19
N ILE A 126 12.12 -27.59 4.38
CA ILE A 126 10.72 -27.99 4.64
C ILE A 126 10.66 -28.92 5.87
N ALA A 127 11.52 -29.91 5.98
CA ALA A 127 11.57 -30.84 7.10
C ALA A 127 11.99 -30.16 8.42
N GLY A 128 12.76 -29.07 8.33
CA GLY A 128 13.16 -28.27 9.50
C GLY A 128 12.07 -27.42 10.12
N VAL A 129 10.89 -27.29 9.47
CA VAL A 129 9.77 -26.53 10.04
C VAL A 129 9.05 -27.39 11.10
N SER A 130 9.09 -26.91 12.34
CA SER A 130 8.43 -27.62 13.45
C SER A 130 6.91 -27.65 13.28
N ASP A 131 6.30 -28.79 13.69
CA ASP A 131 4.84 -28.92 13.71
C ASP A 131 4.15 -27.95 14.69
N LYS A 132 4.91 -27.46 15.68
CA LYS A 132 4.43 -26.51 16.69
C LYS A 132 4.74 -25.05 16.32
N ASP A 133 5.33 -24.81 15.15
CA ASP A 133 5.65 -23.44 14.71
C ASP A 133 4.36 -22.68 14.36
N PRO A 134 4.10 -21.52 14.97
CA PRO A 134 2.90 -20.72 14.68
C PRO A 134 2.84 -20.26 13.22
N ASP A 135 4.00 -20.15 12.54
CA ASP A 135 4.11 -19.72 11.16
C ASP A 135 4.22 -20.89 10.17
N LYS A 136 4.04 -22.15 10.64
CA LYS A 136 4.28 -23.35 9.84
C LYS A 136 3.66 -23.27 8.44
N GLU A 137 2.36 -22.93 8.37
CA GLU A 137 1.65 -22.86 7.09
C GLU A 137 2.27 -21.82 6.14
N TYR A 138 2.60 -20.65 6.67
CA TYR A 138 3.20 -19.57 5.88
C TYR A 138 4.63 -19.90 5.45
N LEU A 139 5.42 -20.54 6.32
CA LEU A 139 6.78 -20.99 6.00
C LEU A 139 6.77 -22.05 4.91
N LEU A 140 5.92 -23.07 5.03
CA LEU A 140 5.79 -24.12 4.02
C LEU A 140 5.33 -23.54 2.67
N ALA A 141 4.35 -22.62 2.69
CA ALA A 141 3.90 -21.95 1.48
C ALA A 141 5.03 -21.14 0.83
N ALA A 142 5.79 -20.40 1.63
CA ALA A 142 6.90 -19.59 1.16
C ALA A 142 8.06 -20.43 0.59
N TYR A 143 8.41 -21.53 1.25
CA TYR A 143 9.43 -22.47 0.75
C TYR A 143 9.01 -23.15 -0.55
N ASN A 144 7.76 -23.57 -0.65
CA ASN A 144 7.20 -24.12 -1.88
C ASN A 144 7.22 -23.10 -3.04
N GLU A 145 6.92 -21.84 -2.77
CA GLU A 145 6.97 -20.78 -3.79
C GLU A 145 8.43 -20.49 -4.22
N VAL A 146 9.38 -20.46 -3.28
CA VAL A 146 10.82 -20.34 -3.58
C VAL A 146 11.28 -21.51 -4.42
N SER A 147 10.95 -22.75 -4.03
CA SER A 147 11.29 -23.98 -4.77
C SER A 147 10.75 -23.93 -6.20
N LYS A 148 9.46 -23.62 -6.36
CA LYS A 148 8.80 -23.52 -7.66
C LYS A 148 9.46 -22.48 -8.57
N ASN A 149 9.80 -21.32 -8.02
CA ASN A 149 10.46 -20.26 -8.77
C ASN A 149 11.89 -20.63 -9.12
N PHE A 150 12.62 -21.28 -8.22
CA PHE A 150 13.98 -21.74 -8.47
C PHE A 150 14.03 -22.80 -9.56
N HIS A 151 13.16 -23.82 -9.54
CA HIS A 151 13.09 -24.85 -10.60
C HIS A 151 12.79 -24.29 -11.99
N LYS A 152 12.08 -23.16 -12.06
CA LYS A 152 11.81 -22.46 -13.34
C LYS A 152 12.94 -21.52 -13.77
N SER A 153 13.92 -21.29 -12.89
CA SER A 153 14.95 -20.31 -13.15
C SER A 153 16.02 -20.83 -14.12
N PRO A 154 16.66 -19.95 -14.91
CA PRO A 154 17.81 -20.33 -15.72
C PRO A 154 18.99 -20.87 -14.88
N ALA A 155 19.09 -20.47 -13.61
CA ALA A 155 20.12 -20.97 -12.69
C ALA A 155 19.97 -22.48 -12.48
N TYR A 156 18.77 -22.96 -12.16
CA TYR A 156 18.49 -24.39 -12.01
C TYR A 156 18.74 -25.19 -13.30
N GLN A 157 18.36 -24.63 -14.45
CA GLN A 157 18.52 -25.28 -15.75
C GLN A 157 20.01 -25.58 -16.09
N ARG A 158 20.94 -24.74 -15.60
CA ARG A 158 22.37 -24.86 -15.82
C ARG A 158 23.07 -25.81 -14.86
N LEU A 159 22.41 -26.22 -13.78
CA LEU A 159 22.99 -27.13 -12.80
C LEU A 159 23.12 -28.53 -13.40
N PRO A 160 24.22 -29.24 -13.14
CA PRO A 160 24.36 -30.67 -13.46
C PRO A 160 23.33 -31.47 -12.63
N ASN A 161 23.04 -32.66 -13.13
CA ASN A 161 22.16 -33.61 -12.44
C ASN A 161 22.83 -34.16 -11.19
#